data_913025c991a591cb17ff7aec05c9dd7c
#
_entry.id   913025c991a591cb17ff7aec05c9dd7c
#
_cell.length_a   1.000
_cell.length_b   1.000
_cell.length_c   1.000
_cell.angle_alpha   90.00
_cell.angle_beta   90.00
_cell.angle_gamma   90.00
#
_symmetry.space_group_name_H-M   'P 1'
#
loop_
_entity.id
_entity.type
_entity.pdbx_description
1 polymer ?
#
loop_
_entity_poly.entity_id
_entity_poly.type
_entity_poly.pdbx_seq_one_letter_code
_entity_poly.pdbx_strand_id
1 'polypeptide(L)'
;MENKETIKIQKFIASTGLCSRRKAEDLIQKGYFTVNGEKAILGMRVSESDIVCFKGKNIKEENKEYYLLNKPLGYVCSSKEQFDRPIAVDIIKTKARLVTAGRLDMYTTGAIILTNDGEIINKITHPKNEIEKEYYVTIKGKIKDEDLQKLENGVYIDTAKYIDTDSEKESIKENNKKYLTKKAKAKILGFNIEKNEQRIALIIHEGKNRQVRKMFKELGYSVLALHRNRFGKFDVKNMKPGTYRELSKKEVEILAKIK
;
A
#
# COMPACT_ATOMS: atom_id res chain seq x y z
N MET A 1 -21.31 15.03 30.35
CA MET A 1 -19.93 15.26 29.89
C MET A 1 -19.83 14.67 28.51
N GLU A 2 -19.76 15.52 27.48
CA GLU A 2 -19.57 15.03 26.10
C GLU A 2 -18.25 14.28 26.01
N ASN A 3 -18.33 13.05 25.55
CA ASN A 3 -17.18 12.20 25.31
C ASN A 3 -16.40 12.77 24.10
N LYS A 4 -15.57 13.81 24.33
CA LYS A 4 -14.75 14.40 23.27
C LYS A 4 -13.83 13.32 22.70
N GLU A 5 -13.98 13.03 21.41
CA GLU A 5 -13.11 12.07 20.74
C GLU A 5 -11.68 12.60 20.76
N THR A 6 -10.78 11.85 21.39
CA THR A 6 -9.38 12.23 21.52
C THR A 6 -8.49 11.27 20.75
N ILE A 7 -7.42 11.78 20.14
CA ILE A 7 -6.44 10.99 19.38
C ILE A 7 -5.04 11.16 19.98
N LYS A 8 -4.15 10.19 19.77
CA LYS A 8 -2.75 10.32 20.19
C LYS A 8 -2.08 11.49 19.46
N ILE A 9 -1.33 12.31 20.18
CA ILE A 9 -0.68 13.51 19.64
C ILE A 9 0.18 13.24 18.40
N GLN A 10 0.91 12.14 18.32
CA GLN A 10 1.68 11.79 17.13
C GLN A 10 0.79 11.46 15.91
N LYS A 11 -0.46 10.99 16.14
CA LYS A 11 -1.46 10.83 15.06
C LYS A 11 -1.91 12.19 14.56
N PHE A 12 -2.23 13.12 15.46
CA PHE A 12 -2.57 14.49 15.12
C PHE A 12 -1.44 15.20 14.35
N ILE A 13 -0.20 15.14 14.86
CA ILE A 13 0.94 15.76 14.17
C ILE A 13 1.12 15.18 12.76
N ALA A 14 0.89 13.89 12.58
CA ALA A 14 0.99 13.29 11.24
C ALA A 14 -0.12 13.73 10.30
N SER A 15 -1.33 14.07 10.80
CA SER A 15 -2.45 14.58 9.99
C SER A 15 -2.27 16.05 9.57
N THR A 16 -1.36 16.79 10.22
CA THR A 16 -0.97 18.14 9.79
C THR A 16 0.05 18.15 8.64
N GLY A 17 0.47 17.00 8.13
CA GLY A 17 1.47 16.92 7.07
C GLY A 17 2.91 17.18 7.49
N LEU A 18 3.14 17.68 8.71
CA LEU A 18 4.47 18.11 9.18
C LEU A 18 5.52 16.99 9.12
N CYS A 19 5.14 15.77 9.57
CA CYS A 19 6.06 14.62 9.55
C CYS A 19 5.33 13.28 9.75
N SER A 20 6.07 12.16 9.68
CA SER A 20 5.51 10.84 10.01
C SER A 20 5.29 10.69 11.53
N ARG A 21 4.40 9.76 11.95
CA ARG A 21 4.15 9.45 13.38
C ARG A 21 5.43 9.17 14.16
N ARG A 22 6.35 8.35 13.62
CA ARG A 22 7.64 8.05 14.25
C ARG A 22 8.52 9.29 14.39
N LYS A 23 8.57 10.14 13.36
CA LYS A 23 9.32 11.39 13.42
C LYS A 23 8.69 12.38 14.42
N ALA A 24 7.35 12.37 14.53
CA ALA A 24 6.64 13.17 15.54
C ALA A 24 7.05 12.73 16.97
N GLU A 25 7.13 11.43 17.22
CA GLU A 25 7.59 10.90 18.53
C GLU A 25 9.00 11.39 18.87
N ASP A 26 9.95 11.33 17.93
CA ASP A 26 11.31 11.88 18.11
C ASP A 26 11.29 13.38 18.43
N LEU A 27 10.45 14.14 17.73
CA LEU A 27 10.37 15.59 17.91
C LEU A 27 9.65 15.99 19.21
N ILE A 28 8.67 15.20 19.67
CA ILE A 28 8.02 15.37 20.97
C ILE A 28 9.04 15.17 22.09
N GLN A 29 9.84 14.10 22.04
CA GLN A 29 10.90 13.84 23.02
C GLN A 29 11.91 14.98 23.09
N LYS A 30 12.23 15.61 21.95
CA LYS A 30 13.12 16.78 21.87
C LYS A 30 12.47 18.07 22.38
N GLY A 31 11.18 18.04 22.76
CA GLY A 31 10.47 19.19 23.32
C GLY A 31 10.07 20.26 22.32
N TYR A 32 9.90 19.90 21.04
CA TYR A 32 9.51 20.87 19.99
C TYR A 32 8.02 21.13 19.92
N PHE A 33 7.19 20.39 20.67
CA PHE A 33 5.74 20.53 20.68
C PHE A 33 5.22 20.99 22.03
N THR A 34 4.17 21.80 21.98
CA THR A 34 3.35 22.16 23.14
C THR A 34 1.88 21.91 22.85
N VAL A 35 1.09 21.62 23.88
CA VAL A 35 -0.37 21.50 23.85
C VAL A 35 -0.92 22.46 24.89
N ASN A 36 -1.75 23.41 24.48
CA ASN A 36 -2.31 24.46 25.36
C ASN A 36 -1.24 25.24 26.15
N GLY A 37 -0.05 25.42 25.57
CA GLY A 37 1.09 26.09 26.19
C GLY A 37 2.02 25.17 26.98
N GLU A 38 1.62 23.97 27.37
CA GLU A 38 2.43 23.01 28.12
C GLU A 38 3.23 22.10 27.20
N LYS A 39 4.40 21.65 27.66
CA LYS A 39 5.28 20.74 26.90
C LYS A 39 4.58 19.40 26.64
N ALA A 40 4.48 19.03 25.37
CA ALA A 40 3.92 17.74 24.98
C ALA A 40 4.81 16.56 25.40
N ILE A 41 4.18 15.48 25.80
CA ILE A 41 4.85 14.21 26.17
C ILE A 41 4.35 13.05 25.29
N LEU A 42 5.14 11.98 25.20
CA LEU A 42 4.75 10.77 24.48
C LEU A 42 3.49 10.15 25.10
N GLY A 43 2.58 9.72 24.23
CA GLY A 43 1.31 9.11 24.66
C GLY A 43 0.20 10.11 24.99
N MET A 44 0.48 11.41 25.07
CA MET A 44 -0.52 12.46 25.25
C MET A 44 -1.62 12.34 24.19
N ARG A 45 -2.85 12.62 24.59
CA ARG A 45 -4.00 12.64 23.72
C ARG A 45 -4.48 14.07 23.56
N VAL A 46 -4.94 14.40 22.37
CA VAL A 46 -5.45 15.72 22.01
C VAL A 46 -6.83 15.60 21.37
N SER A 47 -7.66 16.61 21.58
CA SER A 47 -8.98 16.80 20.99
C SER A 47 -8.96 17.93 19.98
N GLU A 48 -10.05 18.12 19.25
CA GLU A 48 -10.20 19.23 18.29
C GLU A 48 -10.12 20.62 18.95
N SER A 49 -10.42 20.72 20.28
CA SER A 49 -10.35 21.99 21.02
C SER A 49 -8.95 22.33 21.51
N ASP A 50 -7.98 21.41 21.41
CA ASP A 50 -6.63 21.65 21.92
C ASP A 50 -5.78 22.41 20.91
N ILE A 51 -5.00 23.36 21.39
CA ILE A 51 -4.06 24.14 20.57
C ILE A 51 -2.71 23.43 20.61
N VAL A 52 -2.34 22.81 19.50
CA VAL A 52 -1.04 22.16 19.34
C VAL A 52 -0.09 23.04 18.56
N CYS A 53 1.07 23.32 19.15
CA CYS A 53 2.09 24.16 18.52
C CYS A 53 3.38 23.36 18.26
N PHE A 54 4.02 23.65 17.13
CA PHE A 54 5.37 23.21 16.79
C PHE A 54 6.31 24.41 16.77
N LYS A 55 7.31 24.42 17.65
CA LYS A 55 8.24 25.56 17.83
C LYS A 55 7.49 26.92 17.95
N GLY A 56 6.46 26.96 18.78
CA GLY A 56 5.64 28.15 19.04
C GLY A 56 4.61 28.50 17.96
N LYS A 57 4.57 27.76 16.81
CA LYS A 57 3.57 28.02 15.75
C LYS A 57 2.44 26.99 15.84
N ASN A 58 1.19 27.48 15.86
CA ASN A 58 0.02 26.60 15.84
C ASN A 58 -0.01 25.77 14.55
N ILE A 59 -0.26 24.47 14.68
CA ILE A 59 -0.38 23.52 13.56
C ILE A 59 -1.81 23.02 13.49
N LYS A 60 -2.30 22.83 12.25
CA LYS A 60 -3.68 22.38 11.95
C LYS A 60 -3.63 21.20 11.00
N GLU A 61 -4.65 20.36 11.04
CA GLU A 61 -4.80 19.27 10.10
C GLU A 61 -4.91 19.79 8.65
N GLU A 62 -4.29 19.03 7.72
CA GLU A 62 -4.46 19.26 6.28
C GLU A 62 -5.83 18.78 5.79
N ASN A 63 -6.32 19.39 4.73
CA ASN A 63 -7.46 18.85 3.98
C ASN A 63 -7.12 17.45 3.49
N LYS A 64 -8.08 16.53 3.58
CA LYS A 64 -7.88 15.15 3.12
C LYS A 64 -7.92 15.09 1.60
N GLU A 65 -6.93 14.44 1.02
CA GLU A 65 -6.80 14.22 -0.41
C GLU A 65 -6.70 12.72 -0.72
N TYR A 66 -7.31 12.28 -1.83
CA TYR A 66 -7.38 10.87 -2.21
C TYR A 66 -7.18 10.73 -3.70
N TYR A 67 -6.20 9.93 -4.09
CA TYR A 67 -5.82 9.72 -5.48
C TYR A 67 -5.73 8.24 -5.82
N LEU A 68 -6.19 7.88 -7.01
CA LEU A 68 -5.90 6.60 -7.63
C LEU A 68 -4.77 6.82 -8.65
N LEU A 69 -3.68 6.09 -8.50
CA LEU A 69 -2.54 6.10 -9.40
C LEU A 69 -2.43 4.76 -10.12
N ASN A 70 -2.23 4.77 -11.43
CA ASN A 70 -1.69 3.63 -12.16
C ASN A 70 -0.15 3.68 -12.03
N LYS A 71 0.38 3.07 -10.97
CA LYS A 71 1.81 3.10 -10.66
C LYS A 71 2.64 2.54 -11.82
N PRO A 72 3.59 3.30 -12.38
CA PRO A 72 4.47 2.80 -13.42
C PRO A 72 5.53 1.85 -12.86
N LEU A 73 6.22 1.15 -13.75
CA LEU A 73 7.37 0.32 -13.43
C LEU A 73 8.52 1.17 -12.88
N GLY A 74 9.36 0.60 -12.02
CA GLY A 74 10.56 1.25 -11.50
C GLY A 74 10.33 2.18 -10.30
N TYR A 75 9.09 2.52 -9.97
CA TYR A 75 8.76 3.38 -8.83
C TYR A 75 8.54 2.57 -7.54
N VAL A 76 9.09 3.06 -6.42
CA VAL A 76 8.90 2.43 -5.11
C VAL A 76 7.77 3.07 -4.31
N CYS A 77 7.05 2.26 -3.52
CA CYS A 77 6.03 2.73 -2.57
C CYS A 77 6.69 3.04 -1.22
N SER A 78 7.48 4.10 -1.18
CA SER A 78 8.12 4.62 0.03
C SER A 78 7.66 6.06 0.27
N SER A 79 7.73 6.54 1.50
CA SER A 79 7.54 7.96 1.87
C SER A 79 8.85 8.72 2.00
N LYS A 80 9.98 8.06 1.72
CA LYS A 80 11.31 8.64 1.71
C LYS A 80 12.07 8.08 0.53
N GLU A 81 12.84 8.93 -0.11
CA GLU A 81 13.82 8.53 -1.09
C GLU A 81 14.81 7.52 -0.48
N GLN A 82 15.09 6.46 -1.20
CA GLN A 82 16.04 5.42 -0.83
C GLN A 82 16.82 5.02 -2.08
N PHE A 83 18.12 5.19 -2.04
CA PHE A 83 19.03 4.76 -3.12
C PHE A 83 18.70 5.38 -4.50
N ASP A 84 18.43 6.69 -4.56
CA ASP A 84 18.11 7.45 -5.79
C ASP A 84 16.97 6.84 -6.65
N ARG A 85 16.07 6.10 -6.02
CA ARG A 85 14.94 5.47 -6.71
C ARG A 85 13.72 6.37 -6.70
N PRO A 86 13.04 6.54 -7.85
CA PRO A 86 11.84 7.35 -7.93
C PRO A 86 10.72 6.80 -7.03
N ILE A 87 10.04 7.68 -6.32
CA ILE A 87 8.96 7.32 -5.39
C ILE A 87 7.58 7.59 -6.02
N ALA A 88 6.65 6.68 -5.76
CA ALA A 88 5.31 6.77 -6.34
C ALA A 88 4.52 8.01 -5.90
N VAL A 89 4.80 8.54 -4.70
CA VAL A 89 4.12 9.75 -4.19
C VAL A 89 4.50 10.99 -4.96
N ASP A 90 5.70 11.09 -5.55
CA ASP A 90 6.19 12.26 -6.26
C ASP A 90 5.55 12.44 -7.65
N ILE A 91 4.84 11.42 -8.13
CA ILE A 91 4.06 11.52 -9.38
C ILE A 91 2.89 12.50 -9.19
N ILE A 92 2.34 12.58 -7.97
CA ILE A 92 1.16 13.39 -7.69
C ILE A 92 1.60 14.80 -7.29
N LYS A 93 1.17 15.78 -8.06
CA LYS A 93 1.48 17.20 -7.81
C LYS A 93 0.51 17.78 -6.79
N THR A 94 0.86 17.72 -5.53
CA THR A 94 0.12 18.34 -4.42
C THR A 94 1.07 18.87 -3.36
N LYS A 95 0.56 19.75 -2.49
CA LYS A 95 1.28 20.21 -1.29
C LYS A 95 1.07 19.28 -0.09
N ALA A 96 0.01 18.45 -0.13
CA ALA A 96 -0.30 17.51 0.93
C ALA A 96 0.73 16.41 1.02
N ARG A 97 1.05 15.99 2.25
CA ARG A 97 1.98 14.89 2.49
C ARG A 97 1.29 13.55 2.28
N LEU A 98 1.25 13.08 1.04
CA LEU A 98 0.65 11.80 0.70
C LEU A 98 1.50 10.59 1.13
N VAL A 99 0.82 9.48 1.36
CA VAL A 99 1.42 8.15 1.52
C VAL A 99 0.62 7.12 0.73
N THR A 100 1.26 6.04 0.32
CA THR A 100 0.59 4.94 -0.39
C THR A 100 -0.23 4.08 0.58
N ALA A 101 -1.47 3.78 0.22
CA ALA A 101 -2.29 2.81 0.94
C ALA A 101 -1.91 1.39 0.55
N GLY A 102 -1.07 0.80 1.36
CA GLY A 102 -0.37 -0.44 1.04
C GLY A 102 0.82 -0.20 0.10
N ARG A 103 1.28 -1.29 -0.51
CA ARG A 103 2.48 -1.25 -1.35
C ARG A 103 2.32 -2.07 -2.61
N LEU A 104 2.99 -1.65 -3.66
CA LEU A 104 3.38 -2.44 -4.82
C LEU A 104 4.90 -2.47 -4.86
N ASP A 105 5.46 -3.62 -5.20
CA ASP A 105 6.91 -3.75 -5.40
C ASP A 105 7.36 -2.86 -6.57
N MET A 106 8.64 -2.55 -6.65
CA MET A 106 9.24 -1.71 -7.70
C MET A 106 8.88 -2.22 -9.11
N TYR A 107 8.94 -3.52 -9.31
CA TYR A 107 8.63 -4.20 -10.57
C TYR A 107 7.17 -4.68 -10.69
N THR A 108 6.27 -4.10 -9.90
CA THR A 108 4.83 -4.31 -10.02
C THR A 108 4.16 -2.99 -10.37
N THR A 109 3.35 -3.00 -11.41
CA THR A 109 2.61 -1.82 -11.88
C THR A 109 1.15 -1.85 -11.43
N GLY A 110 0.41 -0.75 -11.62
CA GLY A 110 -1.04 -0.76 -11.52
C GLY A 110 -1.63 0.01 -10.36
N ALA A 111 -2.87 -0.32 -10.02
CA ALA A 111 -3.73 0.43 -9.10
C ALA A 111 -3.16 0.55 -7.70
N ILE A 112 -2.95 1.77 -7.24
CA ILE A 112 -2.62 2.08 -5.85
C ILE A 112 -3.29 3.38 -5.43
N ILE A 113 -3.81 3.42 -4.21
CA ILE A 113 -4.41 4.62 -3.62
C ILE A 113 -3.34 5.37 -2.83
N LEU A 114 -3.30 6.70 -3.00
CA LEU A 114 -2.47 7.61 -2.23
C LEU A 114 -3.36 8.60 -1.50
N THR A 115 -3.05 8.86 -0.23
CA THR A 115 -3.83 9.79 0.59
C THR A 115 -3.02 10.25 1.80
N ASN A 116 -3.40 11.38 2.40
CA ASN A 116 -2.93 11.82 3.72
C ASN A 116 -3.86 11.36 4.86
N ASP A 117 -4.94 10.62 4.55
CA ASP A 117 -5.87 10.06 5.53
C ASP A 117 -5.40 8.71 6.09
N GLY A 118 -4.79 8.75 7.27
CA GLY A 118 -4.27 7.54 7.93
C GLY A 118 -5.36 6.58 8.45
N GLU A 119 -6.61 7.00 8.54
CA GLU A 119 -7.73 6.12 8.92
C GLU A 119 -8.16 5.27 7.74
N ILE A 120 -8.35 5.91 6.59
CA ILE A 120 -8.64 5.20 5.34
C ILE A 120 -7.52 4.23 4.99
N ILE A 121 -6.26 4.65 5.12
CA ILE A 121 -5.12 3.74 4.89
C ILE A 121 -5.24 2.49 5.74
N ASN A 122 -5.49 2.66 7.05
CA ASN A 122 -5.61 1.52 7.96
C ASN A 122 -6.79 0.62 7.56
N LYS A 123 -7.96 1.20 7.26
CA LYS A 123 -9.14 0.45 6.83
C LYS A 123 -8.88 -0.39 5.58
N ILE A 124 -8.29 0.19 4.53
CA ILE A 124 -8.13 -0.53 3.25
C ILE A 124 -6.91 -1.45 3.21
N THR A 125 -5.97 -1.31 4.16
CA THR A 125 -4.77 -2.17 4.20
C THR A 125 -4.84 -3.24 5.27
N HIS A 126 -5.74 -3.11 6.26
CA HIS A 126 -5.81 -4.07 7.34
C HIS A 126 -6.30 -5.44 6.85
N PRO A 127 -5.60 -6.54 7.18
CA PRO A 127 -5.89 -7.88 6.65
C PRO A 127 -7.31 -8.39 6.94
N LYS A 128 -7.95 -7.94 8.04
CA LYS A 128 -9.32 -8.34 8.41
C LYS A 128 -10.38 -7.92 7.39
N ASN A 129 -10.12 -6.86 6.62
CA ASN A 129 -11.08 -6.28 5.69
C ASN A 129 -11.06 -6.96 4.31
N GLU A 130 -10.15 -7.91 4.11
CA GLU A 130 -10.07 -8.82 2.96
C GLU A 130 -10.32 -8.14 1.60
N ILE A 131 -9.79 -6.93 1.43
CA ILE A 131 -9.97 -6.16 0.20
C ILE A 131 -9.43 -6.93 -1.00
N GLU A 132 -10.30 -7.18 -1.97
CA GLU A 132 -9.92 -7.85 -3.23
C GLU A 132 -8.84 -7.08 -3.99
N LYS A 133 -7.89 -7.82 -4.52
CA LYS A 133 -6.83 -7.33 -5.39
C LYS A 133 -6.78 -8.20 -6.63
N GLU A 134 -7.09 -7.62 -7.78
CA GLU A 134 -7.02 -8.31 -9.05
C GLU A 134 -5.71 -7.99 -9.75
N TYR A 135 -4.98 -9.04 -10.09
CA TYR A 135 -3.70 -8.94 -10.80
C TYR A 135 -3.78 -9.58 -12.17
N TYR A 136 -3.16 -8.95 -13.14
CA TYR A 136 -2.80 -9.57 -14.41
C TYR A 136 -1.35 -10.03 -14.33
N VAL A 137 -1.17 -11.34 -14.40
CA VAL A 137 0.12 -12.02 -14.27
C VAL A 137 0.51 -12.53 -15.63
N THR A 138 1.68 -12.16 -16.13
CA THR A 138 2.26 -12.73 -17.36
C THR A 138 3.38 -13.69 -16.94
N ILE A 139 3.26 -14.94 -17.37
CA ILE A 139 4.26 -15.99 -17.13
C ILE A 139 4.88 -16.46 -18.44
N LYS A 140 6.06 -17.06 -18.34
CA LYS A 140 6.69 -17.78 -19.44
C LYS A 140 6.05 -19.17 -19.56
N GLY A 141 5.67 -19.57 -20.79
CA GLY A 141 5.02 -20.85 -21.04
C GLY A 141 3.53 -20.86 -20.70
N LYS A 142 2.96 -22.06 -20.61
CA LYS A 142 1.56 -22.30 -20.26
C LYS A 142 1.46 -22.89 -18.86
N ILE A 143 0.51 -22.41 -18.06
CA ILE A 143 0.17 -23.03 -16.78
C ILE A 143 -0.64 -24.30 -17.05
N LYS A 144 -0.39 -25.34 -16.25
CA LYS A 144 -1.18 -26.56 -16.23
C LYS A 144 -2.50 -26.33 -15.48
N ASP A 145 -3.56 -27.02 -15.87
CA ASP A 145 -4.87 -26.88 -15.22
C ASP A 145 -4.81 -27.29 -13.73
N GLU A 146 -4.03 -28.29 -13.39
CA GLU A 146 -3.79 -28.71 -11.99
C GLU A 146 -3.14 -27.59 -11.15
N ASP A 147 -2.20 -26.84 -11.74
CA ASP A 147 -1.51 -25.75 -11.04
C ASP A 147 -2.39 -24.50 -10.95
N LEU A 148 -3.28 -24.29 -11.93
CA LEU A 148 -4.32 -23.26 -11.84
C LEU A 148 -5.26 -23.53 -10.64
N GLN A 149 -5.68 -24.79 -10.47
CA GLN A 149 -6.48 -25.22 -9.33
C GLN A 149 -5.73 -25.07 -8.00
N LYS A 150 -4.41 -25.34 -7.95
CA LYS A 150 -3.60 -25.08 -6.76
C LYS A 150 -3.55 -23.59 -6.41
N LEU A 151 -3.43 -22.70 -7.41
CA LEU A 151 -3.52 -21.24 -7.17
C LEU A 151 -4.84 -20.87 -6.51
N GLU A 152 -5.94 -21.48 -6.93
CA GLU A 152 -7.28 -21.19 -6.38
C GLU A 152 -7.47 -21.74 -4.96
N ASN A 153 -6.93 -22.91 -4.66
CA ASN A 153 -7.09 -23.56 -3.36
C ASN A 153 -6.07 -23.10 -2.31
N GLY A 154 -5.03 -22.41 -2.73
CA GLY A 154 -3.93 -21.94 -1.89
C GLY A 154 -2.63 -22.67 -2.13
N VAL A 155 -1.53 -21.93 -2.05
CA VAL A 155 -0.16 -22.40 -2.28
C VAL A 155 0.67 -22.14 -1.03
N TYR A 156 1.50 -23.10 -0.62
CA TYR A 156 2.47 -22.87 0.45
C TYR A 156 3.61 -21.99 -0.06
N ILE A 157 3.75 -20.80 0.52
CA ILE A 157 4.82 -19.85 0.18
C ILE A 157 5.73 -19.63 1.38
N ASP A 158 6.99 -19.29 1.14
CA ASP A 158 7.88 -18.84 2.20
C ASP A 158 7.44 -17.45 2.73
N THR A 159 7.71 -17.17 4.01
CA THR A 159 7.41 -15.88 4.64
C THR A 159 8.60 -14.93 4.65
N ALA A 160 9.74 -15.31 4.05
CA ALA A 160 10.92 -14.47 3.97
C ALA A 160 10.59 -13.12 3.35
N LYS A 161 11.16 -12.06 3.89
CA LYS A 161 11.02 -10.71 3.34
C LYS A 161 12.11 -10.51 2.29
N TYR A 162 11.70 -10.26 1.07
CA TYR A 162 12.59 -9.83 0.01
C TYR A 162 12.66 -8.31 0.00
N ILE A 163 13.85 -7.76 -0.07
CA ILE A 163 14.07 -6.34 -0.35
C ILE A 163 14.07 -6.18 -1.86
N ASP A 164 13.41 -5.12 -2.37
CA ASP A 164 13.48 -4.75 -3.78
C ASP A 164 14.89 -4.21 -4.09
N THR A 165 15.80 -5.12 -4.39
CA THR A 165 17.12 -4.81 -4.97
C THR A 165 17.12 -5.24 -6.43
N ASP A 166 18.02 -4.67 -7.23
CA ASP A 166 18.18 -5.01 -8.66
C ASP A 166 18.62 -6.48 -8.87
N SER A 167 19.03 -7.16 -7.80
CA SER A 167 19.32 -8.59 -7.79
C SER A 167 18.25 -9.34 -6.98
N GLU A 168 17.60 -10.32 -7.58
CA GLU A 168 16.66 -11.24 -6.90
C GLU A 168 17.32 -12.09 -5.77
N LYS A 169 18.57 -11.82 -5.43
CA LYS A 169 19.44 -12.71 -4.64
C LYS A 169 19.51 -12.43 -3.13
N GLU A 170 19.06 -11.29 -2.65
CA GLU A 170 19.11 -11.00 -1.21
C GLU A 170 17.77 -11.30 -0.51
N SER A 171 17.58 -12.54 -0.10
CA SER A 171 16.57 -12.90 0.89
C SER A 171 17.14 -12.70 2.28
N ILE A 172 16.55 -11.78 3.07
CA ILE A 172 16.80 -11.77 4.51
C ILE A 172 16.18 -13.07 5.06
N LYS A 173 17.00 -14.01 5.49
CA LYS A 173 16.58 -15.25 6.15
C LYS A 173 16.05 -14.92 7.55
N GLU A 174 14.78 -14.53 7.65
CA GLU A 174 14.05 -14.65 8.90
C GLU A 174 13.20 -15.91 8.82
N ASN A 175 13.43 -16.85 9.72
CA ASN A 175 12.68 -18.09 10.00
C ASN A 175 11.79 -18.58 8.84
N ASN A 176 12.21 -19.65 8.18
CA ASN A 176 11.53 -20.34 7.06
C ASN A 176 10.16 -20.93 7.44
N LYS A 177 9.24 -20.11 7.96
CA LYS A 177 7.86 -20.55 8.15
C LYS A 177 7.15 -20.51 6.81
N LYS A 178 6.65 -21.67 6.38
CA LYS A 178 5.74 -21.77 5.24
C LYS A 178 4.37 -21.21 5.63
N TYR A 179 3.73 -20.50 4.72
CA TYR A 179 2.39 -19.95 4.88
C TYR A 179 1.52 -20.45 3.73
N LEU A 180 0.39 -21.07 4.05
CA LEU A 180 -0.62 -21.43 3.06
C LEU A 180 -1.42 -20.19 2.71
N THR A 181 -1.40 -19.78 1.43
CA THR A 181 -2.19 -18.61 0.98
C THR A 181 -3.68 -18.92 1.05
N LYS A 182 -4.48 -17.87 1.24
CA LYS A 182 -5.95 -18.01 1.19
C LYS A 182 -6.39 -18.39 -0.22
N LYS A 183 -7.63 -18.91 -0.32
CA LYS A 183 -8.27 -19.20 -1.60
C LYS A 183 -8.26 -17.95 -2.49
N ALA A 184 -8.06 -18.18 -3.79
CA ALA A 184 -8.01 -17.15 -4.82
C ALA A 184 -8.97 -17.51 -5.95
N LYS A 185 -9.18 -16.56 -6.90
CA LYS A 185 -9.83 -16.86 -8.18
C LYS A 185 -8.81 -16.68 -9.28
N ALA A 186 -8.65 -17.66 -10.15
CA ALA A 186 -7.72 -17.60 -11.26
C ALA A 186 -8.44 -17.86 -12.59
N LYS A 187 -8.06 -17.12 -13.64
CA LYS A 187 -8.62 -17.29 -14.99
C LYS A 187 -7.55 -17.01 -16.04
N ILE A 188 -7.38 -17.92 -16.97
CA ILE A 188 -6.54 -17.70 -18.14
C ILE A 188 -7.21 -16.64 -19.02
N LEU A 189 -6.46 -15.58 -19.37
CA LEU A 189 -6.91 -14.49 -20.24
C LEU A 189 -6.49 -14.70 -21.70
N GLY A 190 -5.39 -15.41 -21.95
CA GLY A 190 -4.89 -15.68 -23.27
C GLY A 190 -3.44 -16.18 -23.27
N PHE A 191 -2.99 -16.61 -24.44
CA PHE A 191 -1.64 -17.08 -24.68
C PHE A 191 -1.08 -16.44 -25.96
N ASN A 192 0.09 -15.82 -25.83
CA ASN A 192 0.84 -15.31 -26.96
C ASN A 192 1.83 -16.40 -27.44
N ILE A 193 1.58 -16.95 -28.62
CA ILE A 193 2.37 -18.06 -29.18
C ILE A 193 3.79 -17.60 -29.52
N GLU A 194 3.94 -16.43 -30.15
CA GLU A 194 5.24 -15.93 -30.59
C GLU A 194 6.21 -15.70 -29.42
N LYS A 195 5.70 -15.13 -28.33
CA LYS A 195 6.49 -14.86 -27.12
C LYS A 195 6.55 -16.04 -26.17
N ASN A 196 5.76 -17.08 -26.39
CA ASN A 196 5.54 -18.18 -25.45
C ASN A 196 5.20 -17.65 -24.05
N GLU A 197 4.18 -16.76 -23.98
CA GLU A 197 3.76 -16.10 -22.75
C GLU A 197 2.26 -16.26 -22.52
N GLN A 198 1.87 -16.59 -21.30
CA GLN A 198 0.47 -16.67 -20.90
C GLN A 198 0.11 -15.58 -19.93
N ARG A 199 -1.09 -15.01 -20.12
CA ARG A 199 -1.65 -13.99 -19.23
C ARG A 199 -2.79 -14.60 -18.43
N ILE A 200 -2.73 -14.37 -17.09
CA ILE A 200 -3.66 -14.94 -16.10
C ILE A 200 -4.20 -13.78 -15.26
N ALA A 201 -5.52 -13.74 -15.05
CA ALA A 201 -6.12 -12.90 -14.02
C ALA A 201 -6.13 -13.70 -12.71
N LEU A 202 -5.62 -13.09 -11.62
CA LEU A 202 -5.62 -13.65 -10.28
C LEU A 202 -6.22 -12.65 -9.30
N ILE A 203 -7.26 -13.07 -8.56
CA ILE A 203 -7.88 -12.26 -7.50
C ILE A 203 -7.55 -12.88 -6.15
N ILE A 204 -6.93 -12.08 -5.27
CA ILE A 204 -6.59 -12.45 -3.90
C ILE A 204 -7.18 -11.45 -2.91
N HIS A 205 -7.41 -11.88 -1.66
CA HIS A 205 -7.99 -11.08 -0.57
C HIS A 205 -6.96 -10.68 0.50
N GLU A 206 -5.71 -11.02 0.32
CA GLU A 206 -4.60 -10.76 1.24
C GLU A 206 -3.42 -10.11 0.51
N GLY A 207 -2.31 -9.86 1.20
CA GLY A 207 -1.16 -9.19 0.57
C GLY A 207 0.13 -9.42 1.36
N LYS A 208 0.65 -10.65 1.34
CA LYS A 208 1.97 -10.96 1.89
C LYS A 208 3.06 -10.39 0.98
N ASN A 209 4.26 -10.23 1.53
CA ASN A 209 5.40 -9.75 0.74
C ASN A 209 5.61 -10.62 -0.51
N ARG A 210 5.55 -9.98 -1.69
CA ARG A 210 5.71 -10.60 -3.03
C ARG A 210 4.83 -11.85 -3.26
N GLN A 211 3.65 -11.90 -2.62
CA GLN A 211 2.80 -13.10 -2.56
C GLN A 211 2.55 -13.72 -3.94
N VAL A 212 2.05 -12.96 -4.91
CA VAL A 212 1.72 -13.48 -6.25
C VAL A 212 2.97 -14.10 -6.91
N ARG A 213 4.11 -13.41 -6.86
CA ARG A 213 5.37 -13.94 -7.43
C ARG A 213 5.80 -15.24 -6.74
N LYS A 214 5.65 -15.34 -5.42
CA LYS A 214 5.97 -16.56 -4.66
C LYS A 214 5.03 -17.70 -5.01
N MET A 215 3.72 -17.46 -5.11
CA MET A 215 2.75 -18.49 -5.50
C MET A 215 3.12 -19.13 -6.84
N PHE A 216 3.42 -18.32 -7.85
CA PHE A 216 3.82 -18.83 -9.16
C PHE A 216 5.19 -19.54 -9.12
N LYS A 217 6.15 -18.99 -8.36
CA LYS A 217 7.49 -19.60 -8.20
C LYS A 217 7.41 -21.00 -7.56
N GLU A 218 6.60 -21.18 -6.52
CA GLU A 218 6.39 -22.49 -5.87
C GLU A 218 5.80 -23.56 -6.82
N LEU A 219 5.03 -23.11 -7.83
CA LEU A 219 4.50 -23.96 -8.89
C LEU A 219 5.45 -24.11 -10.10
N GLY A 220 6.66 -23.53 -10.03
CA GLY A 220 7.67 -23.63 -11.08
C GLY A 220 7.54 -22.62 -12.22
N TYR A 221 6.72 -21.55 -12.05
CA TYR A 221 6.51 -20.55 -13.10
C TYR A 221 7.23 -19.25 -12.80
N SER A 222 7.89 -18.68 -13.82
CA SER A 222 8.52 -17.36 -13.76
C SER A 222 7.53 -16.26 -14.13
N VAL A 223 7.30 -15.31 -13.23
CA VAL A 223 6.46 -14.13 -13.47
C VAL A 223 7.26 -13.05 -14.16
N LEU A 224 6.98 -12.85 -15.45
CA LEU A 224 7.63 -11.84 -16.31
C LEU A 224 7.09 -10.44 -16.04
N ALA A 225 5.75 -10.31 -15.91
CA ALA A 225 5.11 -9.04 -15.62
C ALA A 225 3.98 -9.23 -14.61
N LEU A 226 3.82 -8.25 -13.73
CA LEU A 226 2.77 -8.23 -12.71
C LEU A 226 2.13 -6.84 -12.68
N HIS A 227 0.82 -6.81 -12.94
CA HIS A 227 0.03 -5.59 -12.96
C HIS A 227 -1.18 -5.72 -12.07
N ARG A 228 -1.32 -4.87 -11.05
CA ARG A 228 -2.54 -4.82 -10.25
C ARG A 228 -3.59 -3.99 -10.97
N ASN A 229 -4.50 -4.65 -11.67
CA ASN A 229 -5.56 -4.01 -12.42
C ASN A 229 -6.59 -3.32 -11.52
N ARG A 230 -6.90 -3.92 -10.34
CA ARG A 230 -7.94 -3.42 -9.44
C ARG A 230 -7.54 -3.60 -7.97
N PHE A 231 -7.90 -2.61 -7.17
CA PHE A 231 -7.80 -2.64 -5.71
C PHE A 231 -9.17 -2.29 -5.11
N GLY A 232 -9.83 -3.24 -4.49
CA GLY A 232 -11.23 -3.12 -4.07
C GLY A 232 -12.14 -2.83 -5.26
N LYS A 233 -12.79 -1.67 -5.25
CA LYS A 233 -13.67 -1.19 -6.34
C LYS A 233 -12.96 -0.26 -7.35
N PHE A 234 -11.66 0.00 -7.17
CA PHE A 234 -10.90 0.99 -7.94
C PHE A 234 -10.01 0.29 -8.97
N ASP A 235 -10.30 0.43 -10.24
CA ASP A 235 -9.51 -0.13 -11.33
C ASP A 235 -8.79 0.96 -12.15
N VAL A 236 -7.75 0.54 -12.88
CA VAL A 236 -6.93 1.41 -13.71
C VAL A 236 -6.97 1.03 -15.20
N LYS A 237 -8.02 0.29 -15.62
CA LYS A 237 -8.15 -0.22 -17.00
C LYS A 237 -7.95 0.85 -18.06
N ASN A 238 -8.52 2.04 -17.82
CA ASN A 238 -8.51 3.15 -18.78
C ASN A 238 -7.45 4.22 -18.45
N MET A 239 -6.54 3.93 -17.53
CA MET A 239 -5.48 4.85 -17.11
C MET A 239 -4.14 4.43 -17.71
N LYS A 240 -3.44 5.36 -18.33
CA LYS A 240 -2.05 5.13 -18.78
C LYS A 240 -1.12 4.95 -17.56
N PRO A 241 -0.05 4.12 -17.66
CA PRO A 241 0.96 4.05 -16.59
C PRO A 241 1.52 5.44 -16.26
N GLY A 242 1.67 5.74 -14.97
CA GLY A 242 2.14 7.04 -14.49
C GLY A 242 1.07 8.12 -14.41
N THR A 243 -0.16 7.86 -14.85
CA THR A 243 -1.26 8.81 -14.66
C THR A 243 -2.01 8.55 -13.36
N TYR A 244 -2.58 9.60 -12.81
CA TYR A 244 -3.41 9.55 -11.60
C TYR A 244 -4.68 10.38 -11.79
N ARG A 245 -5.66 10.11 -10.95
CA ARG A 245 -6.86 10.94 -10.81
C ARG A 245 -7.25 11.08 -9.33
N GLU A 246 -7.90 12.14 -9.00
CA GLU A 246 -8.55 12.31 -7.71
C GLU A 246 -9.75 11.35 -7.59
N LEU A 247 -10.02 10.87 -6.38
CA LEU A 247 -11.22 10.08 -6.10
C LEU A 247 -12.42 11.01 -5.92
N SER A 248 -13.54 10.67 -6.54
CA SER A 248 -14.81 11.37 -6.35
C SER A 248 -15.33 11.22 -4.92
N LYS A 249 -16.19 12.13 -4.47
CA LYS A 249 -16.85 12.06 -3.15
C LYS A 249 -17.51 10.69 -2.90
N LYS A 250 -18.21 10.14 -3.90
CA LYS A 250 -18.82 8.80 -3.81
C LYS A 250 -17.80 7.69 -3.59
N GLU A 251 -16.63 7.79 -4.23
CA GLU A 251 -15.55 6.81 -4.07
C GLU A 251 -14.91 6.92 -2.67
N VAL A 252 -14.73 8.12 -2.15
CA VAL A 252 -14.26 8.34 -0.77
C VAL A 252 -15.25 7.79 0.25
N GLU A 253 -16.56 7.96 0.05
CA GLU A 253 -17.59 7.36 0.89
C GLU A 253 -17.53 5.83 0.88
N ILE A 254 -17.23 5.21 -0.27
CA ILE A 254 -17.02 3.76 -0.35
C ILE A 254 -15.85 3.33 0.54
N LEU A 255 -14.73 4.08 0.51
CA LEU A 255 -13.58 3.79 1.38
C LEU A 255 -13.92 3.97 2.86
N ALA A 256 -14.66 5.01 3.21
CA ALA A 256 -15.07 5.28 4.59
C ALA A 256 -15.98 4.19 5.19
N LYS A 257 -16.82 3.54 4.37
CA LYS A 257 -17.74 2.47 4.78
C LYS A 257 -17.06 1.11 4.98
N ILE A 258 -15.79 0.94 4.65
CA ILE A 258 -15.01 -0.25 4.95
C ILE A 258 -14.87 -0.35 6.48
N LYS A 259 -15.27 -1.48 7.07
CA LYS A 259 -15.35 -1.71 8.52
C LYS A 259 -13.98 -1.85 9.17
#